data_5e18610c719d4b00b167375b91d97fc2
#
_entry.id   5e18610c719d4b00b167375b91d97fc2
#
_cell.length_a   1.000
_cell.length_b   1.000
_cell.length_c   1.000
_cell.angle_alpha   90.00
_cell.angle_beta   90.00
_cell.angle_gamma   90.00
#
_symmetry.space_group_name_H-M   'P 1'
#
loop_
_entity.id
_entity.type
_entity.pdbx_description
1 polymer ?
#
loop_
_entity_poly.entity_id
_entity_poly.type
_entity_poly.pdbx_seq_one_letter_code
_entity_poly.pdbx_strand_id
1 'polypeptide(L)'
;MGWKDDPIVGKDKPAIDIRPGGGAPKLLAASANPYSAGLYPLGRIFTVGDHATLRETDVLTGVEKRLYSARVTRVDIEADRVEFNHGVTVTDLMGNLLKAGNLSFDAPLQFAPAEFHIGKKWTAAFVRNDRGQVSSAFYDLNIVSRERVAVPAGEFDTFRIEGRGWNKTFGARVEVNYWLVPGLIFPVKREWITRNRRGQFTNTERHELVSLQQHAIGL
;
A
#
# COMPACT_ATOMS: atom_id res chain seq x y z
N MET A 1 -22.35 26.77 18.82
CA MET A 1 -21.10 27.14 18.13
C MET A 1 -20.95 26.18 16.98
N GLY A 2 -21.28 26.66 15.77
CA GLY A 2 -21.35 25.80 14.58
C GLY A 2 -19.95 25.45 14.09
N TRP A 3 -19.75 24.22 13.73
CA TRP A 3 -18.61 23.74 12.92
C TRP A 3 -18.77 24.36 11.54
N LYS A 4 -17.93 25.36 11.25
CA LYS A 4 -17.81 25.92 9.92
C LYS A 4 -16.92 24.99 9.09
N ASP A 5 -17.55 24.41 8.08
CA ASP A 5 -17.03 24.11 6.76
C ASP A 5 -15.70 23.35 6.72
N ASP A 6 -15.78 22.01 6.84
CA ASP A 6 -14.89 21.18 6.04
C ASP A 6 -15.02 21.66 4.58
N PRO A 7 -13.90 21.92 3.88
CA PRO A 7 -13.97 22.28 2.47
C PRO A 7 -14.78 21.18 1.78
N ILE A 8 -15.86 21.57 1.14
CA ILE A 8 -16.70 20.68 0.33
C ILE A 8 -15.74 20.04 -0.66
N VAL A 9 -15.42 18.77 -0.38
CA VAL A 9 -14.67 17.91 -1.32
C VAL A 9 -15.43 17.96 -2.62
N GLY A 10 -14.78 18.40 -3.66
CA GLY A 10 -15.35 18.90 -4.88
C GLY A 10 -16.46 18.02 -5.40
N LYS A 11 -17.46 18.67 -5.97
CA LYS A 11 -18.49 18.09 -6.83
C LYS A 11 -17.89 17.42 -8.08
N ASP A 12 -16.58 17.28 -8.13
CA ASP A 12 -15.85 16.75 -9.28
C ASP A 12 -15.90 15.24 -9.24
N LYS A 13 -16.31 14.70 -10.38
CA LYS A 13 -16.36 13.26 -10.62
C LYS A 13 -14.96 12.67 -10.36
N PRO A 14 -14.82 11.58 -9.59
CA PRO A 14 -13.52 10.97 -9.35
C PRO A 14 -12.88 10.56 -10.68
N ALA A 15 -11.57 10.74 -10.78
CA ALA A 15 -10.79 10.29 -11.95
C ALA A 15 -10.79 8.75 -12.04
N ILE A 16 -10.85 8.09 -10.88
CA ILE A 16 -10.97 6.62 -10.76
C ILE A 16 -12.13 6.31 -9.81
N ASP A 17 -13.08 5.49 -10.27
CA ASP A 17 -14.17 4.92 -9.46
C ASP A 17 -14.19 3.40 -9.72
N ILE A 18 -13.57 2.65 -8.84
CA ILE A 18 -13.53 1.19 -8.88
C ILE A 18 -14.53 0.65 -7.87
N ARG A 19 -15.53 -0.08 -8.37
CA ARG A 19 -16.56 -0.73 -7.57
C ARG A 19 -16.29 -2.23 -7.45
N PRO A 20 -16.86 -2.92 -6.46
CA PRO A 20 -16.74 -4.37 -6.36
C PRO A 20 -17.16 -5.05 -7.67
N GLY A 21 -16.27 -5.87 -8.24
CA GLY A 21 -16.48 -6.55 -9.52
C GLY A 21 -16.51 -5.65 -10.76
N GLY A 22 -16.25 -4.35 -10.63
CA GLY A 22 -16.40 -3.36 -11.71
C GLY A 22 -15.31 -3.33 -12.76
N GLY A 23 -14.23 -4.08 -12.54
CA GLY A 23 -13.06 -4.08 -13.42
C GLY A 23 -12.11 -2.93 -13.16
N ALA A 24 -10.88 -3.10 -13.59
CA ALA A 24 -9.80 -2.14 -13.41
C ALA A 24 -9.71 -1.15 -14.57
N PRO A 25 -9.39 0.12 -14.31
CA PRO A 25 -8.99 1.04 -15.36
C PRO A 25 -7.69 0.53 -16.01
N LYS A 26 -7.58 0.66 -17.33
CA LYS A 26 -6.34 0.37 -18.04
C LYS A 26 -5.34 1.52 -17.83
N LEU A 27 -4.63 1.48 -16.73
CA LEU A 27 -3.63 2.49 -16.38
C LEU A 27 -2.24 2.20 -16.99
N LEU A 28 -1.98 0.95 -17.36
CA LEU A 28 -0.73 0.53 -17.96
C LEU A 28 -0.94 0.21 -19.43
N ALA A 29 -0.04 0.71 -20.29
CA ALA A 29 0.01 0.27 -21.67
C ALA A 29 0.32 -1.24 -21.76
N ALA A 30 -0.23 -1.91 -22.77
CA ALA A 30 0.13 -3.29 -23.04
C ALA A 30 1.64 -3.38 -23.31
N SER A 31 2.34 -4.31 -22.65
CA SER A 31 3.75 -4.56 -22.89
C SER A 31 3.89 -5.66 -23.95
N ALA A 32 4.60 -5.37 -25.03
CA ALA A 32 4.95 -6.37 -26.04
C ALA A 32 6.01 -7.37 -25.54
N ASN A 33 6.75 -7.01 -24.48
CA ASN A 33 7.78 -7.83 -23.88
C ASN A 33 7.54 -7.98 -22.37
N PRO A 34 7.15 -9.18 -21.88
CA PRO A 34 6.91 -9.41 -20.47
C PRO A 34 8.15 -9.25 -19.57
N TYR A 35 9.35 -9.31 -20.17
CA TYR A 35 10.62 -9.15 -19.46
C TYR A 35 11.11 -7.69 -19.44
N SER A 36 10.52 -6.81 -20.25
CA SER A 36 10.84 -5.39 -20.31
C SER A 36 9.54 -4.59 -20.37
N ALA A 37 8.87 -4.49 -19.24
CA ALA A 37 7.60 -3.78 -19.13
C ALA A 37 7.73 -2.24 -19.23
N GLY A 38 8.95 -1.72 -19.46
CA GLY A 38 9.24 -0.29 -19.48
C GLY A 38 9.47 0.28 -18.08
N LEU A 39 9.67 1.60 -18.05
CA LEU A 39 9.81 2.38 -16.82
C LEU A 39 8.50 3.15 -16.60
N TYR A 40 7.92 3.02 -15.41
CA TYR A 40 6.70 3.71 -15.01
C TYR A 40 6.93 4.50 -13.73
N PRO A 41 6.60 5.80 -13.67
CA PRO A 41 6.64 6.56 -12.42
C PRO A 41 5.61 5.99 -11.43
N LEU A 42 5.80 6.23 -10.14
CA LEU A 42 4.83 5.86 -9.12
C LEU A 42 3.47 6.54 -9.37
N GLY A 43 3.48 7.82 -9.76
CA GLY A 43 2.31 8.55 -10.24
C GLY A 43 1.17 8.71 -9.24
N ARG A 44 1.44 8.58 -7.93
CA ARG A 44 0.43 8.77 -6.88
C ARG A 44 0.19 10.23 -6.61
N ILE A 45 -1.08 10.62 -6.57
CA ILE A 45 -1.54 11.93 -6.08
C ILE A 45 -2.66 11.65 -5.09
N PHE A 46 -2.48 12.11 -3.86
CA PHE A 46 -3.49 12.00 -2.81
C PHE A 46 -4.32 13.28 -2.75
N THR A 47 -5.63 13.11 -2.72
CA THR A 47 -6.61 14.19 -2.55
C THR A 47 -7.46 13.91 -1.32
N VAL A 48 -7.73 14.94 -0.52
CA VAL A 48 -8.64 14.80 0.63
C VAL A 48 -9.99 14.30 0.14
N GLY A 49 -10.49 13.22 0.77
CA GLY A 49 -11.71 12.54 0.37
C GLY A 49 -11.49 11.26 -0.44
N ASP A 50 -10.31 11.05 -1.04
CA ASP A 50 -9.96 9.78 -1.65
C ASP A 50 -10.14 8.65 -0.64
N HIS A 51 -10.71 7.53 -1.06
CA HIS A 51 -10.94 6.43 -0.14
C HIS A 51 -10.98 5.06 -0.83
N ALA A 52 -10.61 4.05 -0.07
CA ALA A 52 -10.70 2.66 -0.48
C ALA A 52 -11.37 1.82 0.59
N THR A 53 -12.03 0.74 0.17
CA THR A 53 -12.41 -0.37 1.03
C THR A 53 -11.49 -1.54 0.74
N LEU A 54 -10.96 -2.15 1.81
CA LEU A 54 -10.06 -3.29 1.74
C LEU A 54 -10.62 -4.45 2.56
N ARG A 55 -10.37 -5.65 2.06
CA ARG A 55 -10.68 -6.92 2.73
C ARG A 55 -9.39 -7.51 3.30
N GLU A 56 -9.40 -7.82 4.59
CA GLU A 56 -8.32 -8.56 5.26
C GLU A 56 -8.72 -10.01 5.42
N THR A 57 -7.84 -10.92 4.97
CA THR A 57 -7.98 -12.37 5.10
C THR A 57 -6.70 -12.96 5.70
N ASP A 58 -6.82 -14.13 6.28
CA ASP A 58 -5.67 -14.94 6.65
C ASP A 58 -5.11 -15.67 5.41
N VAL A 59 -3.80 -15.56 5.17
CA VAL A 59 -3.15 -16.15 3.98
C VAL A 59 -3.23 -17.66 3.97
N LEU A 60 -3.13 -18.31 5.14
CA LEU A 60 -3.05 -19.76 5.25
C LEU A 60 -4.42 -20.45 5.19
N THR A 61 -5.42 -19.82 5.81
CA THR A 61 -6.77 -20.41 5.93
C THR A 61 -7.76 -19.83 4.93
N GLY A 62 -7.48 -18.65 4.35
CA GLY A 62 -8.41 -17.91 3.50
C GLY A 62 -9.58 -17.27 4.27
N VAL A 63 -9.61 -17.38 5.59
CA VAL A 63 -10.70 -16.83 6.42
C VAL A 63 -10.66 -15.32 6.40
N GLU A 64 -11.78 -14.68 6.09
CA GLU A 64 -11.96 -13.24 6.18
C GLU A 64 -11.94 -12.80 7.65
N LYS A 65 -11.08 -11.84 7.97
CA LYS A 65 -10.96 -11.25 9.31
C LYS A 65 -11.82 -10.00 9.43
N ARG A 66 -11.79 -9.13 8.42
CA ARG A 66 -12.57 -7.88 8.40
C ARG A 66 -12.58 -7.20 7.03
N LEU A 67 -13.59 -6.35 6.86
CA LEU A 67 -13.59 -5.25 5.90
C LEU A 67 -13.27 -3.95 6.62
N TYR A 68 -12.47 -3.08 6.01
CA TYR A 68 -12.16 -1.77 6.57
C TYR A 68 -11.97 -0.73 5.48
N SER A 69 -12.21 0.53 5.83
CA SER A 69 -12.05 1.66 4.92
C SER A 69 -10.87 2.53 5.33
N ALA A 70 -10.16 3.03 4.35
CA ALA A 70 -9.11 4.02 4.49
C ALA A 70 -9.51 5.25 3.66
N ARG A 71 -9.65 6.40 4.33
CA ARG A 71 -10.02 7.69 3.70
C ARG A 71 -8.91 8.69 3.96
N VAL A 72 -8.48 9.39 2.91
CA VAL A 72 -7.56 10.53 3.03
C VAL A 72 -8.31 11.68 3.72
N THR A 73 -7.80 12.10 4.86
CA THR A 73 -8.38 13.18 5.67
C THR A 73 -7.52 14.43 5.69
N ARG A 74 -6.23 14.31 5.40
CA ARG A 74 -5.30 15.45 5.28
C ARG A 74 -4.16 15.09 4.33
N VAL A 75 -3.75 16.07 3.52
CA VAL A 75 -2.52 16.04 2.71
C VAL A 75 -1.69 17.26 3.08
N ASP A 76 -0.46 17.04 3.49
CA ASP A 76 0.51 18.07 3.86
C ASP A 76 1.75 17.90 2.99
N ILE A 77 1.83 18.70 1.94
CA ILE A 77 2.90 18.60 0.93
C ILE A 77 4.24 19.04 1.52
N GLU A 78 4.23 20.09 2.35
CA GLU A 78 5.47 20.64 2.95
C GLU A 78 6.08 19.67 3.97
N ALA A 79 5.23 18.97 4.72
CA ALA A 79 5.67 17.99 5.71
C ALA A 79 5.89 16.58 5.12
N ASP A 80 5.64 16.37 3.81
CA ASP A 80 5.66 15.06 3.15
C ASP A 80 4.78 14.03 3.89
N ARG A 81 3.49 14.39 4.12
CA ARG A 81 2.58 13.56 4.91
C ARG A 81 1.18 13.49 4.33
N VAL A 82 0.61 12.28 4.41
CA VAL A 82 -0.79 11.99 4.13
C VAL A 82 -1.40 11.30 5.34
N GLU A 83 -2.49 11.85 5.86
CA GLU A 83 -3.22 11.26 6.97
C GLU A 83 -4.48 10.54 6.45
N PHE A 84 -4.67 9.33 6.93
CA PHE A 84 -5.88 8.55 6.70
C PHE A 84 -6.64 8.39 8.02
N ASN A 85 -7.98 8.46 7.93
CA ASN A 85 -8.89 8.25 9.04
C ASN A 85 -8.48 9.10 10.26
N HIS A 86 -8.28 10.42 10.05
CA HIS A 86 -7.87 11.39 11.08
C HIS A 86 -6.57 11.03 11.81
N GLY A 87 -5.55 10.64 11.05
CA GLY A 87 -4.21 10.35 11.57
C GLY A 87 -4.05 8.98 12.25
N VAL A 88 -5.04 8.07 12.13
CA VAL A 88 -4.90 6.67 12.53
C VAL A 88 -3.78 6.00 11.72
N THR A 89 -3.73 6.30 10.43
CA THR A 89 -2.63 5.90 9.54
C THR A 89 -2.01 7.15 8.92
N VAL A 90 -0.68 7.21 8.89
CA VAL A 90 0.08 8.30 8.27
C VAL A 90 1.11 7.70 7.33
N THR A 91 1.22 8.25 6.12
CA THR A 91 2.22 7.87 5.12
C THR A 91 2.98 9.11 4.64
N ASP A 92 4.09 8.92 3.92
CA ASP A 92 4.67 9.94 3.05
C ASP A 92 3.79 10.15 1.79
N LEU A 93 4.15 11.11 0.94
CA LEU A 93 3.47 11.38 -0.34
C LEU A 93 3.65 10.26 -1.38
N MET A 94 4.55 9.32 -1.16
CA MET A 94 4.68 8.11 -1.96
C MET A 94 3.75 6.99 -1.47
N GLY A 95 3.11 7.15 -0.31
CA GLY A 95 2.25 6.16 0.33
C GLY A 95 3.02 5.14 1.17
N ASN A 96 4.26 5.44 1.56
CA ASN A 96 5.05 4.62 2.47
C ASN A 96 4.68 4.93 3.92
N LEU A 97 4.49 3.90 4.72
CA LEU A 97 3.93 3.99 6.06
C LEU A 97 4.89 4.66 7.04
N LEU A 98 4.40 5.66 7.79
CA LEU A 98 5.06 6.32 8.92
C LEU A 98 4.42 5.95 10.25
N LYS A 99 3.09 5.68 10.23
CA LYS A 99 2.32 5.35 11.44
C LYS A 99 1.10 4.49 11.09
N ALA A 100 0.77 3.54 11.96
CA ALA A 100 -0.49 2.79 11.92
C ALA A 100 -0.96 2.49 13.34
N GLY A 101 -2.01 3.18 13.80
CA GLY A 101 -2.47 3.11 15.19
C GLY A 101 -1.37 3.50 16.18
N ASN A 102 -0.97 2.55 17.03
CA ASN A 102 0.11 2.76 18.02
C ASN A 102 1.52 2.47 17.48
N LEU A 103 1.59 1.95 16.27
CA LEU A 103 2.84 1.65 15.61
C LEU A 103 3.37 2.88 14.87
N SER A 104 4.62 3.25 15.11
CA SER A 104 5.30 4.33 14.40
C SER A 104 6.69 3.89 13.93
N PHE A 105 7.21 4.62 12.92
CA PHE A 105 8.50 4.36 12.30
C PHE A 105 9.33 5.64 12.28
N ASP A 106 10.64 5.54 12.46
CA ASP A 106 11.59 6.66 12.40
C ASP A 106 11.81 7.16 10.97
N ALA A 107 11.57 6.29 9.99
CA ALA A 107 11.62 6.58 8.56
C ALA A 107 10.46 5.87 7.86
N PRO A 108 9.99 6.38 6.69
CA PRO A 108 8.93 5.72 5.93
C PRO A 108 9.30 4.27 5.56
N LEU A 109 8.37 3.35 5.70
CA LEU A 109 8.51 1.99 5.19
C LEU A 109 8.48 2.00 3.65
N GLN A 110 9.62 2.09 3.03
CA GLN A 110 9.78 2.27 1.58
C GLN A 110 9.42 1.01 0.79
N PHE A 111 8.14 0.62 0.80
CA PHE A 111 7.62 -0.48 -0.03
C PHE A 111 7.21 -0.02 -1.43
N ALA A 112 6.81 1.24 -1.59
CA ALA A 112 6.54 1.82 -2.89
C ALA A 112 7.82 2.51 -3.41
N PRO A 113 8.37 2.09 -4.57
CA PRO A 113 9.49 2.76 -5.21
C PRO A 113 8.99 4.01 -5.96
N ALA A 114 9.87 4.98 -6.23
CA ALA A 114 9.53 6.16 -7.03
C ALA A 114 9.18 5.81 -8.48
N GLU A 115 9.69 4.69 -8.97
CA GLU A 115 9.47 4.19 -10.33
C GLU A 115 9.47 2.66 -10.35
N PHE A 116 8.73 2.09 -11.29
CA PHE A 116 8.60 0.65 -11.50
C PHE A 116 9.35 0.21 -12.76
N HIS A 117 10.25 -0.76 -12.60
CA HIS A 117 10.78 -1.59 -13.68
C HIS A 117 11.14 -2.96 -13.11
N ILE A 118 10.96 -4.02 -13.90
CA ILE A 118 11.29 -5.38 -13.48
C ILE A 118 12.79 -5.48 -13.21
N GLY A 119 13.16 -6.09 -12.08
CA GLY A 119 14.54 -6.25 -11.62
C GLY A 119 15.05 -5.13 -10.70
N LYS A 120 14.27 -4.06 -10.46
CA LYS A 120 14.63 -3.03 -9.48
C LYS A 120 14.73 -3.62 -8.09
N LYS A 121 15.84 -3.34 -7.39
CA LYS A 121 16.11 -3.81 -6.03
C LYS A 121 16.44 -2.63 -5.12
N TRP A 122 15.99 -2.70 -3.87
CA TRP A 122 16.34 -1.73 -2.83
C TRP A 122 16.19 -2.35 -1.45
N THR A 123 16.76 -1.70 -0.45
CA THR A 123 16.64 -2.08 0.96
C THR A 123 15.92 -0.96 1.71
N ALA A 124 14.88 -1.31 2.47
CA ALA A 124 14.23 -0.42 3.42
C ALA A 124 14.67 -0.80 4.84
N ALA A 125 15.33 0.11 5.54
CA ALA A 125 15.75 -0.07 6.93
C ALA A 125 15.08 0.98 7.81
N PHE A 126 14.61 0.57 8.98
CA PHE A 126 13.84 1.44 9.88
C PHE A 126 13.90 0.96 11.33
N VAL A 127 13.58 1.87 12.24
CA VAL A 127 13.28 1.58 13.64
C VAL A 127 11.76 1.69 13.84
N ARG A 128 11.21 0.65 14.40
CA ARG A 128 9.80 0.53 14.73
C ARG A 128 9.59 0.73 16.21
N ASN A 129 8.60 1.52 16.58
CA ASN A 129 8.12 1.67 17.95
C ASN A 129 6.66 1.23 18.03
N ASP A 130 6.37 0.24 18.86
CA ASP A 130 5.04 -0.26 19.15
C ASP A 130 4.77 -0.11 20.64
N ARG A 131 4.02 0.92 21.04
CA ARG A 131 3.68 1.22 22.44
C ARG A 131 4.91 1.30 23.36
N GLY A 132 5.99 1.92 22.88
CA GLY A 132 7.25 2.03 23.62
C GLY A 132 8.22 0.87 23.41
N GLN A 133 7.78 -0.23 22.79
CA GLN A 133 8.67 -1.33 22.43
C GLN A 133 9.39 -1.03 21.11
N VAL A 134 10.67 -0.73 21.21
CA VAL A 134 11.50 -0.35 20.08
C VAL A 134 12.18 -1.57 19.47
N SER A 135 12.14 -1.68 18.14
CA SER A 135 12.83 -2.73 17.40
C SER A 135 13.35 -2.24 16.06
N SER A 136 14.50 -2.74 15.62
CA SER A 136 15.05 -2.45 14.31
C SER A 136 14.79 -3.57 13.32
N ALA A 137 14.50 -3.21 12.09
CA ALA A 137 14.26 -4.15 11.00
C ALA A 137 14.76 -3.60 9.67
N PHE A 138 14.93 -4.50 8.71
CA PHE A 138 15.17 -4.15 7.32
C PHE A 138 14.45 -5.13 6.40
N TYR A 139 14.20 -4.69 5.17
CA TYR A 139 13.63 -5.50 4.10
C TYR A 139 14.44 -5.30 2.83
N ASP A 140 14.82 -6.39 2.20
CA ASP A 140 15.34 -6.40 0.84
C ASP A 140 14.17 -6.64 -0.11
N LEU A 141 13.95 -5.71 -1.02
CA LEU A 141 12.79 -5.62 -1.90
C LEU A 141 13.24 -5.72 -3.36
N ASN A 142 12.39 -6.35 -4.18
CA ASN A 142 12.63 -6.53 -5.61
C ASN A 142 11.32 -6.51 -6.39
N ILE A 143 11.28 -5.80 -7.51
CA ILE A 143 10.20 -5.90 -8.50
C ILE A 143 10.48 -7.12 -9.37
N VAL A 144 9.69 -8.17 -9.21
CA VAL A 144 9.96 -9.48 -9.82
C VAL A 144 9.22 -9.72 -11.12
N SER A 145 8.02 -9.15 -11.26
CA SER A 145 7.17 -9.40 -12.42
C SER A 145 6.15 -8.28 -12.64
N ARG A 146 5.57 -8.30 -13.84
CA ARG A 146 4.29 -7.67 -14.15
C ARG A 146 3.29 -8.79 -14.43
N GLU A 147 2.19 -8.81 -13.68
CA GLU A 147 1.23 -9.90 -13.74
C GLU A 147 -0.20 -9.43 -13.48
N ARG A 148 -1.16 -10.21 -13.98
CA ARG A 148 -2.57 -9.98 -13.67
C ARG A 148 -2.94 -10.58 -12.33
N VAL A 149 -3.68 -9.81 -11.54
CA VAL A 149 -4.18 -10.20 -10.23
C VAL A 149 -5.67 -9.93 -10.13
N ALA A 150 -6.43 -10.94 -9.74
CA ALA A 150 -7.84 -10.83 -9.42
C ALA A 150 -8.03 -10.59 -7.92
N VAL A 151 -8.83 -9.58 -7.58
CA VAL A 151 -9.27 -9.20 -6.23
C VAL A 151 -10.75 -8.85 -6.26
N PRO A 152 -11.43 -8.63 -5.12
CA PRO A 152 -12.85 -8.26 -5.13
C PRO A 152 -13.20 -7.03 -5.97
N ALA A 153 -12.27 -6.09 -6.15
CA ALA A 153 -12.43 -4.93 -7.01
C ALA A 153 -12.41 -5.24 -8.51
N GLY A 154 -11.90 -6.41 -8.91
CA GLY A 154 -11.76 -6.84 -10.30
C GLY A 154 -10.36 -7.34 -10.63
N GLU A 155 -10.02 -7.39 -11.92
CA GLU A 155 -8.70 -7.80 -12.41
C GLU A 155 -7.83 -6.58 -12.69
N PHE A 156 -6.55 -6.66 -12.30
CA PHE A 156 -5.57 -5.60 -12.46
C PHE A 156 -4.28 -6.13 -13.06
N ASP A 157 -3.70 -5.36 -13.97
CA ASP A 157 -2.33 -5.53 -14.44
C ASP A 157 -1.41 -4.81 -13.45
N THR A 158 -0.56 -5.54 -12.76
CA THR A 158 0.17 -5.06 -11.59
C THR A 158 1.66 -5.34 -11.68
N PHE A 159 2.48 -4.52 -11.02
CA PHE A 159 3.84 -4.87 -10.67
C PHE A 159 3.85 -5.60 -9.33
N ARG A 160 4.50 -6.77 -9.28
CA ARG A 160 4.70 -7.52 -8.07
C ARG A 160 6.04 -7.17 -7.45
N ILE A 161 5.99 -6.75 -6.20
CA ILE A 161 7.16 -6.52 -5.35
C ILE A 161 7.23 -7.66 -4.34
N GLU A 162 8.35 -8.36 -4.30
CA GLU A 162 8.68 -9.31 -3.23
C GLU A 162 9.66 -8.67 -2.27
N GLY A 163 9.49 -8.91 -0.97
CA GLY A 163 10.39 -8.47 0.06
C GLY A 163 10.66 -9.54 1.09
N ARG A 164 11.90 -9.61 1.53
CA ARG A 164 12.33 -10.46 2.66
C ARG A 164 12.96 -9.58 3.70
N GLY A 165 12.47 -9.69 4.93
CA GLY A 165 12.91 -8.85 6.03
C GLY A 165 13.31 -9.62 7.26
N TRP A 166 14.05 -8.91 8.10
CA TRP A 166 14.50 -9.42 9.39
C TRP A 166 14.33 -8.36 10.46
N ASN A 167 13.58 -8.71 11.50
CA ASN A 167 13.57 -7.92 12.72
C ASN A 167 14.76 -8.34 13.59
N LYS A 168 15.78 -7.48 13.68
CA LYS A 168 17.05 -7.79 14.36
C LYS A 168 16.86 -7.95 15.86
N THR A 169 15.90 -7.23 16.45
CA THR A 169 15.66 -7.24 17.91
C THR A 169 15.01 -8.55 18.34
N PHE A 170 14.00 -9.00 17.60
CA PHE A 170 13.23 -10.19 17.97
C PHE A 170 13.65 -11.45 17.21
N GLY A 171 14.50 -11.30 16.17
CA GLY A 171 14.90 -12.40 15.29
C GLY A 171 13.74 -12.95 14.48
N ALA A 172 12.72 -12.16 14.22
CA ALA A 172 11.60 -12.55 13.39
C ALA A 172 11.94 -12.38 11.91
N ARG A 173 11.53 -13.35 11.09
CA ARG A 173 11.61 -13.29 9.63
C ARG A 173 10.30 -12.81 9.07
N VAL A 174 10.38 -11.94 8.07
CA VAL A 174 9.19 -11.36 7.42
C VAL A 174 9.29 -11.55 5.92
N GLU A 175 8.21 -12.00 5.31
CA GLU A 175 8.01 -12.07 3.87
C GLU A 175 6.86 -11.12 3.52
N VAL A 176 7.06 -10.28 2.51
CA VAL A 176 6.05 -9.34 2.03
C VAL A 176 5.88 -9.48 0.52
N ASN A 177 4.66 -9.37 0.05
CA ASN A 177 4.33 -9.27 -1.35
C ASN A 177 3.37 -8.10 -1.55
N TYR A 178 3.64 -7.27 -2.53
CA TYR A 178 2.77 -6.16 -2.93
C TYR A 178 2.48 -6.24 -4.41
N TRP A 179 1.24 -6.03 -4.77
CA TRP A 179 0.78 -5.86 -6.15
C TRP A 179 0.32 -4.42 -6.31
N LEU A 180 1.11 -3.64 -7.02
CA LEU A 180 0.92 -2.21 -7.18
C LEU A 180 0.63 -1.88 -8.65
N VAL A 181 -0.24 -0.90 -8.85
CA VAL A 181 -0.48 -0.28 -10.14
C VAL A 181 0.02 1.17 -10.06
N PRO A 182 0.92 1.62 -10.95
CA PRO A 182 1.28 3.03 -11.04
C PRO A 182 0.04 3.92 -11.13
N GLY A 183 0.04 5.02 -10.40
CA GLY A 183 -1.08 5.95 -10.32
C GLY A 183 -2.14 5.61 -9.28
N LEU A 184 -2.26 4.37 -8.80
CA LEU A 184 -3.19 4.05 -7.72
C LEU A 184 -2.57 4.36 -6.35
N ILE A 185 -3.34 5.04 -5.50
CA ILE A 185 -2.91 5.44 -4.14
C ILE A 185 -2.88 4.26 -3.16
N PHE A 186 -3.59 3.16 -3.45
CA PHE A 186 -3.58 1.94 -2.64
C PHE A 186 -3.01 0.75 -3.41
N PRO A 187 -2.35 -0.20 -2.72
CA PRO A 187 -2.04 -1.51 -3.28
C PRO A 187 -3.33 -2.22 -3.70
N VAL A 188 -3.29 -2.91 -4.84
CA VAL A 188 -4.39 -3.80 -5.27
C VAL A 188 -4.46 -5.01 -4.33
N LYS A 189 -3.28 -5.54 -3.98
CA LYS A 189 -3.15 -6.65 -3.04
C LYS A 189 -1.83 -6.51 -2.29
N ARG A 190 -1.82 -6.94 -1.04
CA ARG A 190 -0.59 -7.12 -0.25
C ARG A 190 -0.71 -8.35 0.63
N GLU A 191 0.42 -8.99 0.87
CA GLU A 191 0.54 -10.10 1.81
C GLU A 191 1.70 -9.83 2.76
N TRP A 192 1.51 -10.20 4.01
CA TRP A 192 2.51 -10.03 5.06
C TRP A 192 2.54 -11.26 5.94
N ILE A 193 3.66 -11.98 5.90
CA ILE A 193 3.87 -13.23 6.63
C ILE A 193 5.05 -13.03 7.56
N THR A 194 4.84 -13.26 8.85
CA THR A 194 5.90 -13.18 9.87
C THR A 194 6.07 -14.53 10.55
N ARG A 195 7.33 -14.91 10.76
CA ARG A 195 7.71 -16.10 11.52
C ARG A 195 8.64 -15.68 12.67
N ASN A 196 8.43 -16.23 13.85
CA ASN A 196 9.34 -16.05 14.97
C ASN A 196 10.66 -16.82 14.77
N ARG A 197 11.58 -16.72 15.73
CA ARG A 197 12.89 -17.44 15.73
C ARG A 197 12.75 -18.95 15.59
N ARG A 198 11.62 -19.53 16.04
CA ARG A 198 11.33 -20.97 15.97
C ARG A 198 10.68 -21.36 14.65
N GLY A 199 10.49 -20.44 13.70
CA GLY A 199 9.83 -20.69 12.43
C GLY A 199 8.30 -20.74 12.49
N GLN A 200 7.67 -20.48 13.65
CA GLN A 200 6.23 -20.47 13.80
C GLN A 200 5.64 -19.19 13.23
N PHE A 201 4.52 -19.29 12.54
CA PHE A 201 3.78 -18.13 12.03
C PHE A 201 3.23 -17.28 13.19
N THR A 202 3.50 -16.00 13.16
CA THR A 202 2.97 -15.00 14.11
C THR A 202 2.09 -13.97 13.45
N ASN A 203 2.17 -13.83 12.12
CA ASN A 203 1.28 -13.03 11.31
C ASN A 203 1.14 -13.63 9.90
N THR A 204 -0.07 -13.64 9.35
CA THR A 204 -0.40 -14.20 8.03
C THR A 204 -1.54 -13.37 7.41
N GLU A 205 -1.25 -12.13 7.07
CA GLU A 205 -2.26 -11.18 6.59
C GLU A 205 -2.20 -11.03 5.07
N ARG A 206 -3.38 -11.00 4.45
CA ARG A 206 -3.61 -10.57 3.08
C ARG A 206 -4.63 -9.44 3.08
N HIS A 207 -4.33 -8.37 2.36
CA HIS A 207 -5.26 -7.27 2.13
C HIS A 207 -5.51 -7.14 0.64
N GLU A 208 -6.77 -7.05 0.25
CA GLU A 208 -7.21 -6.99 -1.14
C GLU A 208 -8.15 -5.81 -1.32
N LEU A 209 -8.00 -5.10 -2.44
CA LEU A 209 -8.86 -3.98 -2.80
C LEU A 209 -10.27 -4.48 -3.12
N VAL A 210 -11.27 -3.84 -2.54
CA VAL A 210 -12.70 -4.08 -2.80
C VAL A 210 -13.29 -2.94 -3.62
N SER A 211 -12.94 -1.69 -3.27
CA SER A 211 -13.35 -0.50 -4.02
C SER A 211 -12.34 0.64 -3.82
N LEU A 212 -12.31 1.58 -4.76
CA LEU A 212 -11.47 2.77 -4.69
C LEU A 212 -12.17 3.95 -5.38
N GLN A 213 -12.21 5.09 -4.71
CA GLN A 213 -12.45 6.39 -5.34
C GLN A 213 -11.23 7.28 -5.16
N GLN A 214 -10.71 7.81 -6.27
CA GLN A 214 -9.52 8.63 -6.33
C GLN A 214 -9.74 9.78 -7.30
N HIS A 215 -9.42 11.02 -6.90
CA HIS A 215 -9.75 12.23 -7.66
C HIS A 215 -8.64 12.68 -8.60
N ALA A 216 -7.39 12.28 -8.38
CA ALA A 216 -6.26 12.68 -9.22
C ALA A 216 -5.33 11.50 -9.55
N ILE A 217 -4.69 11.56 -10.73
CA ILE A 217 -3.69 10.59 -11.20
C ILE A 217 -2.50 11.39 -11.73
N GLY A 218 -1.29 11.01 -11.34
CA GLY A 218 -0.04 11.66 -11.74
C GLY A 218 0.72 10.93 -12.87
N LEU A 219 0.01 10.32 -13.82
CA LEU A 219 0.59 9.59 -14.96
C LEU A 219 0.72 10.46 -16.19
#